data_d5fe83de6c3b319dc875ed612c245d7a
#
_entry.id   d5fe83de6c3b319dc875ed612c245d7a
#
_cell.length_a   1.000
_cell.length_b   1.000
_cell.length_c   1.000
_cell.angle_alpha   90.00
_cell.angle_beta   90.00
_cell.angle_gamma   90.00
#
_symmetry.space_group_name_H-M   'P 1'
#
loop_
_entity.id
_entity.type
_entity.pdbx_description
1 polymer ?
#
loop_
_entity_poly.entity_id
_entity_poly.type
_entity_poly.pdbx_seq_one_letter_code
_entity_poly.pdbx_strand_id
1 'polypeptide(L)'
;MAPRLKYKNIDFLNHLGNADKPSLANIKRILKSFGDINKDLGIKIAITGTNGKGSVAKSLSTILKNSGFKVGLYTSPHLFKINERIQVNDKCISDLELDSYIKKIIDKQNKFNIKLSYFELLTSSAIQFFKFKKMISIFL
;
A
#
# COMPACT_ATOMS: atom_id res chain seq x y z
N MET A 1 6.44 -32.50 -6.98
CA MET A 1 6.00 -31.31 -7.72
C MET A 1 5.76 -30.20 -6.71
N ALA A 2 6.57 -29.16 -6.70
CA ALA A 2 6.36 -28.04 -5.79
C ALA A 2 4.99 -27.38 -6.07
N PRO A 3 4.19 -27.06 -5.04
CA PRO A 3 2.92 -26.39 -5.28
C PRO A 3 3.17 -25.08 -6.01
N ARG A 4 2.51 -24.87 -7.16
CA ARG A 4 2.54 -23.59 -7.85
C ARG A 4 2.04 -22.54 -6.87
N LEU A 5 2.91 -21.62 -6.46
CA LEU A 5 2.55 -20.50 -5.61
C LEU A 5 1.39 -19.73 -6.25
N LYS A 6 0.25 -19.73 -5.59
CA LYS A 6 -0.98 -19.11 -6.08
C LYS A 6 -0.83 -17.60 -6.23
N TYR A 7 0.00 -16.98 -5.37
CA TYR A 7 0.25 -15.53 -5.32
C TYR A 7 1.75 -15.25 -5.31
N LYS A 8 2.40 -15.48 -6.45
CA LYS A 8 3.85 -15.40 -6.60
C LYS A 8 4.45 -13.99 -6.38
N ASN A 9 3.67 -12.93 -6.58
CA ASN A 9 4.14 -11.56 -6.38
C ASN A 9 4.12 -11.17 -4.90
N ILE A 10 3.15 -11.66 -4.13
CA ILE A 10 3.13 -11.53 -2.67
C ILE A 10 4.32 -12.31 -2.09
N ASP A 11 4.56 -13.51 -2.58
CA ASP A 11 5.68 -14.33 -2.14
C ASP A 11 7.02 -13.67 -2.47
N PHE A 12 7.19 -13.13 -3.68
CA PHE A 12 8.35 -12.33 -4.05
C PHE A 12 8.56 -11.16 -3.08
N LEU A 13 7.50 -10.42 -2.76
CA LEU A 13 7.57 -9.31 -1.82
C LEU A 13 8.06 -9.76 -0.43
N ASN A 14 7.56 -10.89 0.08
CA ASN A 14 7.94 -11.41 1.39
C ASN A 14 9.43 -11.83 1.45
N HIS A 15 10.04 -12.15 0.31
CA HIS A 15 11.46 -12.49 0.22
C HIS A 15 12.36 -11.29 -0.10
N LEU A 16 11.77 -10.11 -0.36
CA LEU A 16 12.55 -8.88 -0.54
C LEU A 16 13.19 -8.47 0.79
N GLY A 17 14.50 -8.46 0.83
CA GLY A 17 15.26 -7.87 1.92
C GLY A 17 15.02 -6.35 2.05
N ASN A 18 15.43 -5.77 3.16
CA ASN A 18 15.48 -4.33 3.30
C ASN A 18 16.46 -3.77 2.28
N ALA A 19 16.02 -2.80 1.48
CA ALA A 19 16.94 -2.09 0.61
C ALA A 19 17.91 -1.27 1.47
N ASP A 20 19.17 -1.24 1.06
CA ASP A 20 20.24 -0.56 1.79
C ASP A 20 19.96 0.94 2.01
N LYS A 21 19.16 1.58 1.17
CA LYS A 21 18.68 2.97 1.36
C LYS A 21 17.34 3.18 0.66
N PRO A 22 16.23 3.43 1.39
CA PRO A 22 14.98 3.85 0.78
C PRO A 22 15.17 5.17 0.02
N SER A 23 14.64 5.26 -1.19
CA SER A 23 14.75 6.45 -2.04
C SER A 23 13.40 7.02 -2.41
N LEU A 24 13.06 8.18 -1.86
CA LEU A 24 11.87 8.92 -2.27
C LEU A 24 11.83 9.22 -3.78
N ALA A 25 13.01 9.34 -4.43
CA ALA A 25 13.09 9.57 -5.86
C ALA A 25 12.54 8.38 -6.66
N ASN A 26 12.88 7.16 -6.26
CA ASN A 26 12.44 5.94 -6.92
C ASN A 26 10.93 5.74 -6.81
N ILE A 27 10.39 5.86 -5.60
CA ILE A 27 8.94 5.74 -5.38
C ILE A 27 8.17 6.83 -6.13
N LYS A 28 8.62 8.08 -6.10
CA LYS A 28 8.01 9.19 -6.86
C LYS A 28 8.01 8.92 -8.36
N ARG A 29 9.11 8.41 -8.92
CA ARG A 29 9.23 8.09 -10.35
C ARG A 29 8.25 6.98 -10.77
N ILE A 30 8.16 5.92 -9.97
CA ILE A 30 7.21 4.82 -10.19
C ILE A 30 5.78 5.35 -10.13
N LEU A 31 5.43 6.06 -9.08
CA LEU A 31 4.07 6.55 -8.86
C LEU A 31 3.64 7.55 -9.94
N LYS A 32 4.53 8.46 -10.35
CA LYS A 32 4.27 9.41 -11.45
C LYS A 32 3.95 8.71 -12.77
N SER A 33 4.49 7.51 -13.00
CA SER A 33 4.22 6.73 -14.22
C SER A 33 2.77 6.20 -14.33
N PHE A 34 2.01 6.29 -13.25
CA PHE A 34 0.60 5.92 -13.19
C PHE A 34 -0.36 7.13 -13.21
N GLY A 35 0.16 8.34 -13.39
CA GLY A 35 -0.62 9.58 -13.42
C GLY A 35 -0.41 10.47 -12.19
N ASP A 36 -1.25 11.49 -12.04
CA ASP A 36 -1.15 12.47 -10.95
C ASP A 36 -1.81 11.96 -9.67
N ILE A 37 -0.97 11.42 -8.76
CA ILE A 37 -1.42 10.89 -7.48
C ILE A 37 -2.07 11.97 -6.61
N ASN A 38 -1.63 13.21 -6.70
CA ASN A 38 -2.17 14.29 -5.89
C ASN A 38 -3.62 14.60 -6.22
N LYS A 39 -3.99 14.49 -7.49
CA LYS A 39 -5.37 14.67 -7.95
C LYS A 39 -6.23 13.43 -7.71
N ASP A 40 -5.64 12.26 -7.88
CA ASP A 40 -6.40 11.01 -7.97
C ASP A 40 -6.68 10.36 -6.60
N LEU A 41 -5.85 10.60 -5.57
CA LEU A 41 -6.04 10.01 -4.23
C LEU A 41 -7.10 10.71 -3.37
N GLY A 42 -7.61 11.88 -3.78
CA GLY A 42 -8.52 12.65 -2.94
C GLY A 42 -7.82 13.17 -1.67
N ILE A 43 -8.55 13.18 -0.54
CA ILE A 43 -8.03 13.63 0.75
C ILE A 43 -7.05 12.60 1.29
N LYS A 44 -5.86 13.07 1.69
CA LYS A 44 -4.78 12.28 2.28
C LYS A 44 -4.52 12.75 3.70
N ILE A 45 -4.53 11.83 4.65
CA ILE A 45 -4.27 12.09 6.06
C ILE A 45 -3.05 11.26 6.47
N ALA A 46 -1.96 11.93 6.86
CA ALA A 46 -0.77 11.29 7.40
C ALA A 46 -0.77 11.39 8.92
N ILE A 47 -0.55 10.26 9.61
CA ILE A 47 -0.49 10.19 11.05
C ILE A 47 0.95 9.86 11.44
N THR A 48 1.56 10.76 12.21
CA THR A 48 2.92 10.60 12.73
C THR A 48 2.91 10.64 14.25
N GLY A 49 3.95 10.12 14.86
CA GLY A 49 4.09 10.12 16.32
C GLY A 49 4.85 8.88 16.81
N THR A 50 5.20 8.87 18.08
CA THR A 50 5.93 7.75 18.71
C THR A 50 4.98 6.63 19.10
N ASN A 51 3.92 6.93 19.85
CA ASN A 51 2.95 5.97 20.36
C ASN A 51 1.53 6.31 19.89
N GLY A 52 0.65 5.31 19.86
CA GLY A 52 -0.78 5.48 19.62
C GLY A 52 -1.20 5.74 18.17
N LYS A 53 -0.25 5.82 17.21
CA LYS A 53 -0.58 6.08 15.79
C LYS A 53 -1.66 5.14 15.24
N GLY A 54 -1.50 3.85 15.47
CA GLY A 54 -2.45 2.83 14.99
C GLY A 54 -3.86 3.02 15.58
N SER A 55 -3.94 3.32 16.87
CA SER A 55 -5.23 3.58 17.55
C SER A 55 -5.90 4.83 16.99
N VAL A 56 -5.16 5.92 16.81
CA VAL A 56 -5.67 7.16 16.20
C VAL A 56 -6.15 6.93 14.78
N ALA A 57 -5.35 6.24 13.96
CA ALA A 57 -5.70 5.94 12.57
C ALA A 57 -6.97 5.09 12.48
N LYS A 58 -7.08 4.07 13.32
CA LYS A 58 -8.24 3.19 13.36
C LYS A 58 -9.50 3.93 13.83
N SER A 59 -9.40 4.74 14.88
CA SER A 59 -10.51 5.57 15.38
C SER A 59 -10.98 6.55 14.30
N LEU A 60 -10.06 7.26 13.66
CA LEU A 60 -10.37 8.20 12.58
C LEU A 60 -11.02 7.50 11.39
N SER A 61 -10.48 6.36 10.98
CA SER A 61 -11.06 5.54 9.91
C SER A 61 -12.49 5.13 10.23
N THR A 62 -12.76 4.71 11.47
CA THR A 62 -14.09 4.32 11.93
C THR A 62 -15.07 5.50 11.93
N ILE A 63 -14.65 6.67 12.43
CA ILE A 63 -15.47 7.90 12.43
C ILE A 63 -15.85 8.29 11.00
N LEU A 64 -14.87 8.38 10.11
CA LEU A 64 -15.10 8.77 8.72
C LEU A 64 -15.99 7.76 7.99
N LYS A 65 -15.77 6.47 8.20
CA LYS A 65 -16.62 5.40 7.63
C LYS A 65 -18.06 5.54 8.12
N ASN A 66 -18.27 5.76 9.42
CA ASN A 66 -19.63 5.90 10.00
C ASN A 66 -20.31 7.21 9.54
N SER A 67 -19.52 8.20 9.11
CA SER A 67 -20.02 9.42 8.48
C SER A 67 -20.30 9.26 6.97
N GLY A 68 -20.26 8.05 6.45
CA GLY A 68 -20.60 7.75 5.05
C GLY A 68 -19.45 7.87 4.05
N PHE A 69 -18.23 8.14 4.51
CA PHE A 69 -17.07 8.20 3.62
C PHE A 69 -16.51 6.82 3.31
N LYS A 70 -15.95 6.69 2.11
CA LYS A 70 -15.12 5.55 1.76
C LYS A 70 -13.68 5.83 2.21
N VAL A 71 -13.16 4.96 3.06
CA VAL A 71 -11.87 5.20 3.75
C VAL A 71 -10.89 4.09 3.45
N GLY A 72 -9.71 4.46 2.93
CA GLY A 72 -8.54 3.61 2.83
C GLY A 72 -7.63 3.81 4.03
N LEU A 73 -7.17 2.73 4.63
CA LEU A 73 -6.26 2.74 5.77
C LEU A 73 -5.00 1.92 5.43
N TYR A 74 -3.85 2.58 5.47
CA TYR A 74 -2.54 1.95 5.32
C TYR A 74 -1.76 2.00 6.63
N THR A 75 -1.45 0.83 7.18
CA THR A 75 -0.80 0.70 8.50
C THR A 75 0.46 -0.16 8.43
N SER A 76 1.32 -0.04 9.44
CA SER A 76 2.55 -0.80 9.61
C SER A 76 2.88 -0.91 11.12
N PRO A 77 3.33 -2.07 11.58
CA PRO A 77 3.44 -3.37 10.92
C PRO A 77 2.10 -4.13 10.84
N HIS A 78 2.09 -5.35 10.26
CA HIS A 78 0.99 -6.32 10.39
C HIS A 78 1.27 -7.33 11.50
N LEU A 79 0.24 -8.00 11.99
CA LEU A 79 0.34 -9.04 13.02
C LEU A 79 0.46 -10.44 12.41
N PHE A 80 -0.41 -10.78 11.49
CA PHE A 80 -0.48 -12.12 10.89
C PHE A 80 -0.26 -12.10 9.37
N LYS A 81 -0.95 -11.21 8.66
CA LYS A 81 -0.92 -11.16 7.20
C LYS A 81 -0.63 -9.76 6.69
N ILE A 82 0.17 -9.68 5.64
CA ILE A 82 0.49 -8.43 4.95
C ILE A 82 -0.75 -7.63 4.51
N ASN A 83 -1.85 -8.33 4.20
CA ASN A 83 -3.14 -7.73 3.80
C ASN A 83 -3.71 -6.79 4.86
N GLU A 84 -3.41 -7.02 6.15
CA GLU A 84 -3.84 -6.17 7.26
C GLU A 84 -3.36 -4.73 7.12
N ARG A 85 -2.24 -4.53 6.39
CA ARG A 85 -1.68 -3.20 6.17
C ARG A 85 -2.51 -2.34 5.22
N ILE A 86 -3.37 -2.95 4.40
CA ILE A 86 -4.16 -2.25 3.37
C ILE A 86 -5.62 -2.60 3.56
N GLN A 87 -6.40 -1.67 4.07
CA GLN A 87 -7.82 -1.86 4.36
C GLN A 87 -8.67 -0.80 3.65
N VAL A 88 -9.89 -1.18 3.29
CA VAL A 88 -10.94 -0.26 2.82
C VAL A 88 -12.20 -0.52 3.63
N ASN A 89 -12.68 0.49 4.34
CA ASN A 89 -13.84 0.38 5.22
C ASN A 89 -13.78 -0.85 6.14
N ASP A 90 -12.64 -1.02 6.83
CA ASP A 90 -12.31 -2.13 7.75
C ASP A 90 -12.12 -3.51 7.10
N LYS A 91 -12.19 -3.61 5.79
CA LYS A 91 -11.93 -4.87 5.08
C LYS A 91 -10.52 -4.87 4.50
N CYS A 92 -9.74 -5.88 4.83
CA CYS A 92 -8.41 -6.06 4.24
C CYS A 92 -8.51 -6.30 2.74
N ILE A 93 -7.51 -5.82 2.00
CA ILE A 93 -7.33 -6.16 0.59
C ILE A 93 -7.28 -7.68 0.41
N SER A 94 -7.89 -8.22 -0.62
CA SER A 94 -7.81 -9.65 -0.93
C SER A 94 -6.42 -10.03 -1.46
N ASP A 95 -6.03 -11.31 -1.31
CA ASP A 95 -4.76 -11.80 -1.84
C ASP A 95 -4.65 -11.58 -3.35
N LEU A 96 -5.74 -11.78 -4.08
CA LEU A 96 -5.80 -11.58 -5.53
C LEU A 96 -5.55 -10.12 -5.92
N GLU A 97 -6.21 -9.18 -5.25
CA GLU A 97 -6.02 -7.75 -5.50
C GLU A 97 -4.59 -7.33 -5.13
N LEU A 98 -4.11 -7.72 -3.95
CA LEU A 98 -2.76 -7.39 -3.49
C LEU A 98 -1.70 -7.90 -4.48
N ASP A 99 -1.77 -9.16 -4.88
CA ASP A 99 -0.84 -9.77 -5.84
C ASP A 99 -0.85 -9.01 -7.19
N SER A 100 -2.03 -8.64 -7.67
CA SER A 100 -2.20 -7.87 -8.90
C SER A 100 -1.56 -6.47 -8.82
N TYR A 101 -1.75 -5.75 -7.71
CA TYR A 101 -1.15 -4.43 -7.55
C TYR A 101 0.36 -4.49 -7.35
N ILE A 102 0.86 -5.48 -6.60
CA ILE A 102 2.31 -5.74 -6.49
C ILE A 102 2.90 -6.00 -7.88
N LYS A 103 2.25 -6.85 -8.70
CA LYS A 103 2.70 -7.12 -10.08
C LYS A 103 2.80 -5.84 -10.91
N LYS A 104 1.80 -4.96 -10.86
CA LYS A 104 1.83 -3.69 -11.59
C LYS A 104 3.04 -2.82 -11.22
N ILE A 105 3.41 -2.78 -9.94
CA ILE A 105 4.58 -2.03 -9.49
C ILE A 105 5.87 -2.70 -9.94
N ILE A 106 5.98 -4.04 -9.85
CA ILE A 106 7.13 -4.80 -10.34
C ILE A 106 7.34 -4.58 -11.84
N ASP A 107 6.28 -4.62 -12.64
CA ASP A 107 6.37 -4.39 -14.09
C ASP A 107 6.94 -2.98 -14.39
N LYS A 108 6.54 -1.95 -13.62
CA LYS A 108 7.09 -0.60 -13.76
C LYS A 108 8.53 -0.49 -13.26
N GLN A 109 8.84 -1.15 -12.12
CA GLN A 109 10.19 -1.24 -11.58
C GLN A 109 11.16 -1.79 -12.64
N ASN A 110 10.78 -2.89 -13.30
CA ASN A 110 11.57 -3.52 -14.34
C ASN A 110 11.72 -2.62 -15.58
N LYS A 111 10.61 -1.99 -16.02
CA LYS A 111 10.62 -1.06 -17.16
C LYS A 111 11.57 0.12 -16.96
N PHE A 112 11.68 0.64 -15.74
CA PHE A 112 12.52 1.80 -15.43
C PHE A 112 13.90 1.43 -14.88
N ASN A 113 14.20 0.13 -14.77
CA ASN A 113 15.43 -0.38 -14.14
C ASN A 113 15.66 0.23 -12.74
N ILE A 114 14.61 0.21 -11.92
CA ILE A 114 14.61 0.72 -10.55
C ILE A 114 14.47 -0.47 -9.61
N LYS A 115 15.18 -0.44 -8.48
CA LYS A 115 14.96 -1.37 -7.37
C LYS A 115 14.22 -0.66 -6.24
N LEU A 116 13.07 -1.20 -5.86
CA LEU A 116 12.30 -0.77 -4.69
C LEU A 116 12.56 -1.71 -3.52
N SER A 117 12.62 -1.15 -2.32
CA SER A 117 12.58 -1.93 -1.09
C SER A 117 11.19 -2.55 -0.88
N TYR A 118 11.11 -3.50 0.05
CA TYR A 118 9.84 -4.08 0.50
C TYR A 118 8.79 -2.99 0.81
N PHE A 119 9.19 -2.00 1.62
CA PHE A 119 8.30 -0.93 2.06
C PHE A 119 7.86 -0.02 0.90
N GLU A 120 8.77 0.36 0.02
CA GLU A 120 8.46 1.20 -1.14
C GLU A 120 7.51 0.50 -2.11
N LEU A 121 7.73 -0.79 -2.35
CA LEU A 121 6.90 -1.59 -3.24
C LEU A 121 5.49 -1.77 -2.67
N LEU A 122 5.37 -2.11 -1.38
CA LEU A 122 4.08 -2.27 -0.71
C LEU A 122 3.32 -0.93 -0.62
N THR A 123 4.02 0.15 -0.25
CA THR A 123 3.41 1.50 -0.19
C THR A 123 2.91 1.94 -1.56
N SER A 124 3.70 1.72 -2.62
CA SER A 124 3.28 2.03 -4.00
C SER A 124 2.05 1.23 -4.41
N SER A 125 1.98 -0.04 -4.02
CA SER A 125 0.83 -0.91 -4.28
C SER A 125 -0.43 -0.41 -3.55
N ALA A 126 -0.30 -0.02 -2.28
CA ALA A 126 -1.40 0.55 -1.49
C ALA A 126 -1.91 1.86 -2.10
N ILE A 127 -1.02 2.76 -2.50
CA ILE A 127 -1.36 4.02 -3.15
C ILE A 127 -2.14 3.77 -4.44
N GLN A 128 -1.69 2.83 -5.29
CA GLN A 128 -2.41 2.50 -6.52
C GLN A 128 -3.78 1.88 -6.26
N PHE A 129 -3.90 1.05 -5.24
CA PHE A 129 -5.18 0.47 -4.84
C PHE A 129 -6.15 1.56 -4.38
N PHE A 130 -5.72 2.49 -3.53
CA PHE A 130 -6.57 3.59 -3.03
C PHE A 130 -6.95 4.58 -4.12
N LYS A 131 -6.01 4.92 -5.01
CA LYS A 131 -6.26 5.76 -6.18
C LYS A 131 -7.42 5.23 -7.03
N PHE A 132 -7.40 3.95 -7.34
CA PHE A 132 -8.44 3.34 -8.17
C PHE A 132 -9.82 3.38 -7.51
N LYS A 133 -9.89 3.38 -6.19
CA LYS A 133 -11.13 3.34 -5.40
C LYS A 133 -11.69 4.74 -5.05
N LYS A 134 -10.96 5.84 -5.31
CA LYS A 134 -11.33 7.24 -5.01
C LYS A 134 -11.87 7.42 -3.59
N MET A 135 -11.00 7.43 -2.59
CA MET A 135 -11.37 7.42 -1.18
C MET A 135 -10.56 8.42 -0.36
N ILE A 136 -10.99 8.70 0.87
CA ILE A 136 -10.13 9.32 1.89
C ILE A 136 -9.08 8.30 2.29
N SER A 137 -7.80 8.66 2.20
CA SER A 137 -6.70 7.74 2.47
C SER A 137 -5.94 8.16 3.72
N ILE A 138 -5.80 7.25 4.69
CA ILE A 138 -5.07 7.43 5.95
C ILE A 138 -3.80 6.58 5.88
N PHE A 139 -2.65 7.20 6.17
CA PHE A 139 -1.33 6.57 6.15
C PHE A 139 -0.63 6.74 7.50
N LEU A 140 -0.02 5.65 8.00
CA LEU A 140 0.90 5.64 9.14
C LEU A 140 2.34 5.52 8.68
#